data_dde55cb40f23a6db42b5e0b3d5ecd52d
#
_entry.id   dde55cb40f23a6db42b5e0b3d5ecd52d
#
_cell.length_a   1.000
_cell.length_b   1.000
_cell.length_c   1.000
_cell.angle_alpha   90.00
_cell.angle_beta   90.00
_cell.angle_gamma   90.00
#
_symmetry.space_group_name_H-M   'P 1'
#
loop_
_entity.id
_entity.type
_entity.pdbx_description
1 polymer ?
#
loop_
_entity_poly.entity_id
_entity_poly.type
_entity_poly.pdbx_seq_one_letter_code
_entity_poly.pdbx_strand_id
1 'polypeptide(L)'
;MLGTANGSNATRVLLLGSGELGKEVAIECQRLGIEVIAADRYPNAPAMQVAHRSHVIDMLDGDALKHIIELEKPDFVVPEIEAIATDTLVELEQQGVNVVPTANATKLTMNREGIRCLAAETLSIPTSPYEFADQFDDFSAAVHRVGMPCVVKPIMSSSGKGQSVIKTEADIESAWQYAQEGGRAGAGRVIIEGFVDFDYEITLLTVRAVDGVHFCAPIGHRQEDGDYRESWQPQQMSEAALKAAQDVAEKVVNALGGFGLFGVELFIKGDTVLFSEVSPRPHDTGMVTLISQELSEFALHVRAFLGLPIQHITQYGPSASAVILAAGVSSNISFDNLLPALSRPQTQIRLFGKPEINGRRRLGVALTRREDIDSAVNDAVIVAGDVEVIFD
;
A
#
# COMPACT_ATOMS: atom_id res chain seq x y z
N MET A 1 -23.69 -3.33 15.19
CA MET A 1 -23.60 -2.57 16.47
C MET A 1 -22.13 -2.53 16.85
N LEU A 2 -21.58 -1.37 17.24
CA LEU A 2 -20.18 -1.25 17.66
C LEU A 2 -20.13 -1.21 19.20
N GLY A 3 -19.28 -2.07 19.79
CA GLY A 3 -19.02 -2.07 21.23
C GLY A 3 -17.81 -1.20 21.58
N THR A 4 -17.87 -0.54 22.73
CA THR A 4 -16.82 0.35 23.21
C THR A 4 -15.58 -0.42 23.67
N ALA A 5 -14.40 0.05 23.33
CA ALA A 5 -13.12 -0.53 23.75
C ALA A 5 -13.04 -0.79 25.25
N ASN A 6 -12.34 -1.84 25.65
CA ASN A 6 -12.20 -2.35 27.03
C ASN A 6 -13.52 -2.82 27.69
N GLY A 7 -14.65 -2.78 26.98
CA GLY A 7 -15.91 -3.34 27.46
C GLY A 7 -16.04 -4.84 27.15
N SER A 8 -16.98 -5.51 27.83
CA SER A 8 -17.23 -6.94 27.59
C SER A 8 -17.78 -7.22 26.19
N ASN A 9 -18.35 -6.22 25.53
CA ASN A 9 -18.90 -6.25 24.18
C ASN A 9 -18.05 -5.41 23.19
N ALA A 10 -16.78 -5.16 23.52
CA ALA A 10 -15.89 -4.39 22.64
C ALA A 10 -15.83 -4.98 21.23
N THR A 11 -15.93 -4.13 20.22
CA THR A 11 -15.57 -4.51 18.86
C THR A 11 -14.05 -4.45 18.73
N ARG A 12 -13.41 -5.55 18.31
CA ARG A 12 -11.96 -5.74 18.28
C ARG A 12 -11.44 -5.86 16.88
N VAL A 13 -10.38 -5.10 16.60
CA VAL A 13 -9.62 -5.17 15.35
C VAL A 13 -8.20 -5.63 15.66
N LEU A 14 -7.75 -6.68 15.01
CA LEU A 14 -6.36 -7.13 15.01
C LEU A 14 -5.68 -6.67 13.71
N LEU A 15 -4.73 -5.76 13.82
CA LEU A 15 -3.88 -5.33 12.71
C LEU A 15 -2.70 -6.29 12.56
N LEU A 16 -2.50 -6.81 11.36
CA LEU A 16 -1.33 -7.61 10.97
C LEU A 16 -0.41 -6.75 10.11
N GLY A 17 0.59 -6.17 10.74
CA GLY A 17 1.42 -5.08 10.28
C GLY A 17 1.14 -3.82 11.08
N SER A 18 2.17 -3.26 11.69
CA SER A 18 2.06 -2.14 12.61
C SER A 18 2.91 -0.95 12.17
N GLY A 19 3.09 -0.78 10.86
CA GLY A 19 3.80 0.33 10.25
C GLY A 19 3.04 1.65 10.34
N GLU A 20 3.47 2.61 9.52
CA GLU A 20 2.87 3.95 9.44
C GLU A 20 1.41 3.94 8.97
N LEU A 21 1.07 3.09 7.99
CA LEU A 21 -0.30 2.95 7.50
C LEU A 21 -1.19 2.31 8.59
N GLY A 22 -0.71 1.24 9.21
CA GLY A 22 -1.39 0.58 10.33
C GLY A 22 -1.64 1.52 11.51
N LYS A 23 -0.73 2.48 11.78
CA LYS A 23 -0.92 3.52 12.81
C LYS A 23 -2.12 4.40 12.50
N GLU A 24 -2.27 4.88 11.28
CA GLU A 24 -3.40 5.71 10.88
C GLU A 24 -4.71 4.90 10.87
N VAL A 25 -4.70 3.62 10.46
CA VAL A 25 -5.87 2.72 10.60
C VAL A 25 -6.25 2.55 12.07
N ALA A 26 -5.27 2.35 12.97
CA ALA A 26 -5.53 2.23 14.41
C ALA A 26 -6.19 3.50 14.97
N ILE A 27 -5.69 4.69 14.59
CA ILE A 27 -6.24 5.98 15.00
C ILE A 27 -7.69 6.11 14.52
N GLU A 28 -7.98 5.78 13.26
CA GLU A 28 -9.35 5.85 12.74
C GLU A 28 -10.29 4.84 13.40
N CYS A 29 -9.83 3.64 13.71
CA CYS A 29 -10.59 2.68 14.52
C CYS A 29 -10.94 3.27 15.90
N GLN A 30 -9.97 3.89 16.58
CA GLN A 30 -10.19 4.49 17.91
C GLN A 30 -11.14 5.69 17.89
N ARG A 31 -11.20 6.48 16.79
CA ARG A 31 -12.20 7.54 16.60
C ARG A 31 -13.65 7.01 16.67
N LEU A 32 -13.85 5.73 16.33
CA LEU A 32 -15.14 5.03 16.40
C LEU A 32 -15.29 4.18 17.65
N GLY A 33 -14.37 4.29 18.63
CA GLY A 33 -14.43 3.56 19.89
C GLY A 33 -14.03 2.09 19.78
N ILE A 34 -13.41 1.68 18.68
CA ILE A 34 -12.97 0.29 18.41
C ILE A 34 -11.71 -0.04 19.24
N GLU A 35 -11.67 -1.24 19.78
CA GLU A 35 -10.49 -1.79 20.47
C GLU A 35 -9.50 -2.34 19.45
N VAL A 36 -8.29 -1.79 19.44
CA VAL A 36 -7.26 -2.14 18.47
C VAL A 36 -6.16 -2.96 19.13
N ILE A 37 -5.82 -4.07 18.52
CA ILE A 37 -4.68 -4.93 18.82
C ILE A 37 -3.72 -4.85 17.62
N ALA A 38 -2.43 -4.59 17.87
CA ALA A 38 -1.43 -4.42 16.82
C ALA A 38 -0.39 -5.55 16.88
N ALA A 39 -0.13 -6.21 15.77
CA ALA A 39 0.90 -7.25 15.66
C ALA A 39 1.97 -6.86 14.62
N ASP A 40 3.23 -7.10 14.95
CA ASP A 40 4.37 -6.94 14.04
C ASP A 40 5.54 -7.83 14.48
N ARG A 41 6.57 -7.96 13.62
CA ARG A 41 7.77 -8.75 13.89
C ARG A 41 8.75 -8.09 14.87
N TYR A 42 8.60 -6.81 15.18
CA TYR A 42 9.48 -6.05 16.07
C TYR A 42 8.68 -5.20 17.06
N PRO A 43 9.22 -4.95 18.26
CA PRO A 43 8.52 -4.18 19.29
C PRO A 43 8.49 -2.68 18.95
N ASN A 44 7.54 -1.97 19.58
CA ASN A 44 7.38 -0.53 19.45
C ASN A 44 7.13 -0.03 18.02
N ALA A 45 6.59 -0.88 17.15
CA ALA A 45 6.17 -0.47 15.82
C ALA A 45 5.15 0.68 15.88
N PRO A 46 5.06 1.55 14.86
CA PRO A 46 4.22 2.75 14.90
C PRO A 46 2.78 2.55 15.39
N ALA A 47 2.07 1.53 14.90
CA ALA A 47 0.70 1.26 15.34
C ALA A 47 0.62 0.72 16.78
N MET A 48 1.64 0.01 17.27
CA MET A 48 1.69 -0.48 18.65
C MET A 48 1.71 0.68 19.66
N GLN A 49 2.23 1.85 19.27
CA GLN A 49 2.29 3.03 20.13
C GLN A 49 0.92 3.66 20.42
N VAL A 50 -0.08 3.35 19.61
CA VAL A 50 -1.44 3.88 19.71
C VAL A 50 -2.49 2.79 19.92
N ALA A 51 -2.16 1.53 19.78
CA ALA A 51 -3.07 0.41 20.01
C ALA A 51 -3.36 0.18 21.50
N HIS A 52 -4.45 -0.49 21.84
CA HIS A 52 -4.79 -0.87 23.22
C HIS A 52 -3.89 -1.99 23.74
N ARG A 53 -3.50 -2.92 22.84
CA ARG A 53 -2.56 -4.02 23.12
C ARG A 53 -1.69 -4.28 21.90
N SER A 54 -0.56 -4.92 22.12
CA SER A 54 0.33 -5.30 21.02
C SER A 54 0.99 -6.65 21.24
N HIS A 55 1.35 -7.30 20.13
CA HIS A 55 2.06 -8.57 20.10
C HIS A 55 3.23 -8.52 19.12
N VAL A 56 4.36 -9.07 19.53
CA VAL A 56 5.52 -9.26 18.66
C VAL A 56 5.55 -10.72 18.24
N ILE A 57 5.27 -10.99 16.97
CA ILE A 57 5.23 -12.34 16.41
C ILE A 57 5.89 -12.38 15.03
N ASP A 58 6.38 -13.54 14.62
CA ASP A 58 6.63 -13.78 13.20
C ASP A 58 5.30 -14.05 12.49
N MET A 59 4.85 -13.10 11.68
CA MET A 59 3.57 -13.23 10.97
C MET A 59 3.62 -14.22 9.80
N LEU A 60 4.79 -14.72 9.42
CA LEU A 60 4.96 -15.85 8.49
C LEU A 60 4.77 -17.19 9.18
N ASP A 61 4.84 -17.24 10.53
CA ASP A 61 4.52 -18.41 11.32
C ASP A 61 3.01 -18.55 11.50
N GLY A 62 2.41 -19.54 10.81
CA GLY A 62 0.97 -19.78 10.85
C GLY A 62 0.46 -20.20 12.24
N ASP A 63 1.27 -20.88 13.05
CA ASP A 63 0.86 -21.28 14.39
C ASP A 63 0.86 -20.09 15.36
N ALA A 64 1.87 -19.20 15.26
CA ALA A 64 1.88 -17.94 16.00
C ALA A 64 0.69 -17.06 15.64
N LEU A 65 0.33 -17.01 14.34
CA LEU A 65 -0.83 -16.26 13.87
C LEU A 65 -2.16 -16.84 14.39
N LYS A 66 -2.35 -18.15 14.34
CA LYS A 66 -3.51 -18.83 14.93
C LYS A 66 -3.64 -18.53 16.42
N HIS A 67 -2.55 -18.67 17.15
CA HIS A 67 -2.51 -18.45 18.60
C HIS A 67 -2.97 -17.03 18.99
N ILE A 68 -2.48 -16.00 18.31
CA ILE A 68 -2.88 -14.62 18.63
C ILE A 68 -4.36 -14.35 18.29
N ILE A 69 -4.87 -14.89 17.19
CA ILE A 69 -6.28 -14.77 16.82
C ILE A 69 -7.18 -15.47 17.83
N GLU A 70 -6.81 -16.67 18.28
CA GLU A 70 -7.55 -17.40 19.34
C GLU A 70 -7.52 -16.68 20.69
N LEU A 71 -6.36 -16.07 21.04
CA LEU A 71 -6.18 -15.33 22.28
C LEU A 71 -7.02 -14.06 22.32
N GLU A 72 -6.94 -13.24 21.28
CA GLU A 72 -7.56 -11.92 21.23
C GLU A 72 -9.01 -11.94 20.77
N LYS A 73 -9.41 -12.97 20.02
CA LYS A 73 -10.77 -13.15 19.46
C LYS A 73 -11.28 -11.88 18.79
N PRO A 74 -10.55 -11.37 17.77
CA PRO A 74 -10.92 -10.15 17.07
C PRO A 74 -12.21 -10.37 16.25
N ASP A 75 -13.03 -9.33 16.12
CA ASP A 75 -14.15 -9.30 15.19
C ASP A 75 -13.66 -9.12 13.74
N PHE A 76 -12.49 -8.47 13.57
CA PHE A 76 -11.86 -8.22 12.27
C PHE A 76 -10.35 -8.44 12.35
N VAL A 77 -9.81 -9.19 11.40
CA VAL A 77 -8.36 -9.31 11.16
C VAL A 77 -8.02 -8.49 9.92
N VAL A 78 -7.13 -7.50 10.08
CA VAL A 78 -6.83 -6.50 9.05
C VAL A 78 -5.36 -6.57 8.66
N PRO A 79 -5.01 -7.23 7.54
CA PRO A 79 -3.65 -7.22 6.98
C PRO A 79 -3.24 -5.83 6.50
N GLU A 80 -2.04 -5.39 6.90
CA GLU A 80 -1.44 -4.12 6.54
C GLU A 80 -0.10 -4.28 5.80
N ILE A 81 0.40 -5.50 5.72
CA ILE A 81 1.62 -5.85 4.99
C ILE A 81 1.40 -7.17 4.23
N GLU A 82 2.31 -7.46 3.29
CA GLU A 82 2.26 -8.66 2.47
C GLU A 82 2.97 -9.87 3.12
N ALA A 83 3.83 -9.69 4.12
CA ALA A 83 4.60 -10.76 4.76
C ALA A 83 3.81 -11.44 5.89
N ILE A 84 2.77 -12.20 5.51
CA ILE A 84 1.85 -12.90 6.42
C ILE A 84 1.68 -14.35 5.93
N ALA A 85 1.42 -15.30 6.85
CA ALA A 85 1.03 -16.67 6.54
C ALA A 85 -0.40 -16.72 5.93
N THR A 86 -0.51 -16.33 4.63
CA THR A 86 -1.80 -16.15 3.95
C THR A 86 -2.61 -17.44 3.81
N ASP A 87 -1.95 -18.60 3.67
CA ASP A 87 -2.64 -19.89 3.66
C ASP A 87 -3.37 -20.13 4.99
N THR A 88 -2.72 -19.80 6.10
CA THR A 88 -3.32 -19.86 7.44
C THR A 88 -4.52 -18.89 7.56
N LEU A 89 -4.42 -17.67 7.02
CA LEU A 89 -5.55 -16.74 7.01
C LEU A 89 -6.74 -17.29 6.21
N VAL A 90 -6.49 -17.93 5.07
CA VAL A 90 -7.55 -18.58 4.26
C VAL A 90 -8.24 -19.71 5.06
N GLU A 91 -7.47 -20.55 5.76
CA GLU A 91 -8.04 -21.60 6.63
C GLU A 91 -8.89 -21.00 7.75
N LEU A 92 -8.41 -19.96 8.41
CA LEU A 92 -9.12 -19.28 9.50
C LEU A 92 -10.40 -18.58 9.01
N GLU A 93 -10.37 -17.95 7.83
CA GLU A 93 -11.56 -17.34 7.22
C GLU A 93 -12.64 -18.40 6.92
N GLN A 94 -12.25 -19.60 6.43
CA GLN A 94 -13.18 -20.73 6.27
C GLN A 94 -13.79 -21.22 7.60
N GLN A 95 -13.11 -20.98 8.71
CA GLN A 95 -13.60 -21.27 10.07
C GLN A 95 -14.42 -20.13 10.68
N GLY A 96 -14.63 -19.04 9.93
CA GLY A 96 -15.48 -17.93 10.34
C GLY A 96 -14.75 -16.71 10.89
N VAL A 97 -13.40 -16.66 10.82
CA VAL A 97 -12.65 -15.45 11.13
C VAL A 97 -12.88 -14.42 10.01
N ASN A 98 -13.21 -13.19 10.38
CA ASN A 98 -13.48 -12.13 9.41
C ASN A 98 -12.19 -11.42 9.02
N VAL A 99 -11.63 -11.74 7.85
CA VAL A 99 -10.40 -11.14 7.31
C VAL A 99 -10.76 -10.03 6.31
N VAL A 100 -10.08 -8.92 6.36
CA VAL A 100 -10.37 -7.68 5.61
C VAL A 100 -9.33 -7.45 4.50
N PRO A 101 -9.75 -7.17 3.25
CA PRO A 101 -11.11 -7.34 2.73
C PRO A 101 -11.53 -8.78 2.62
N THR A 102 -10.64 -9.71 2.30
CA THR A 102 -10.72 -11.18 2.39
C THR A 102 -9.31 -11.79 2.48
N ALA A 103 -9.20 -12.98 3.06
CA ALA A 103 -7.91 -13.71 3.09
C ALA A 103 -7.43 -14.05 1.68
N ASN A 104 -8.36 -14.38 0.77
CA ASN A 104 -8.04 -14.66 -0.62
C ASN A 104 -7.52 -13.42 -1.38
N ALA A 105 -8.10 -12.23 -1.13
CA ALA A 105 -7.59 -10.98 -1.71
C ALA A 105 -6.14 -10.74 -1.27
N THR A 106 -5.85 -10.87 0.03
CA THR A 106 -4.50 -10.75 0.59
C THR A 106 -3.53 -11.75 -0.06
N LYS A 107 -3.94 -13.01 -0.20
CA LYS A 107 -3.12 -14.07 -0.83
C LYS A 107 -2.85 -13.79 -2.31
N LEU A 108 -3.86 -13.42 -3.08
CA LEU A 108 -3.71 -13.15 -4.52
C LEU A 108 -2.82 -11.95 -4.80
N THR A 109 -2.95 -10.88 -4.02
CA THR A 109 -2.20 -9.65 -4.25
C THR A 109 -0.75 -9.73 -3.78
N MET A 110 -0.44 -10.65 -2.85
CA MET A 110 0.94 -11.00 -2.49
C MET A 110 1.69 -11.73 -3.61
N ASN A 111 0.97 -12.40 -4.47
CA ASN A 111 1.50 -13.23 -5.54
C ASN A 111 1.26 -12.53 -6.90
N ARG A 112 2.35 -11.97 -7.48
CA ARG A 112 2.25 -11.28 -8.79
C ARG A 112 1.70 -12.14 -9.91
N GLU A 113 1.93 -13.44 -9.89
CA GLU A 113 1.33 -14.37 -10.86
C GLU A 113 -0.18 -14.45 -10.65
N GLY A 114 -0.62 -14.65 -9.40
CA GLY A 114 -2.05 -14.75 -9.07
C GLY A 114 -2.84 -13.52 -9.51
N ILE A 115 -2.37 -12.33 -9.14
CA ILE A 115 -3.09 -11.08 -9.49
C ILE A 115 -2.98 -10.75 -10.98
N ARG A 116 -1.85 -11.07 -11.63
CA ARG A 116 -1.67 -10.85 -13.08
C ARG A 116 -2.60 -11.75 -13.88
N CYS A 117 -2.67 -13.04 -13.58
CA CYS A 117 -3.59 -13.99 -14.24
C CYS A 117 -5.05 -13.63 -13.96
N LEU A 118 -5.40 -13.20 -12.75
CA LEU A 118 -6.76 -12.70 -12.46
C LEU A 118 -7.11 -11.53 -13.38
N ALA A 119 -6.25 -10.51 -13.47
CA ALA A 119 -6.52 -9.32 -14.25
C ALA A 119 -6.55 -9.61 -15.76
N ALA A 120 -5.50 -10.23 -16.31
CA ALA A 120 -5.33 -10.40 -17.74
C ALA A 120 -6.18 -11.55 -18.30
N GLU A 121 -6.19 -12.72 -17.66
CA GLU A 121 -6.78 -13.93 -18.21
C GLU A 121 -8.23 -14.12 -17.78
N THR A 122 -8.54 -13.87 -16.49
CA THR A 122 -9.90 -14.08 -15.98
C THR A 122 -10.80 -12.87 -16.28
N LEU A 123 -10.32 -11.65 -16.04
CA LEU A 123 -11.11 -10.43 -16.18
C LEU A 123 -10.94 -9.76 -17.54
N SER A 124 -10.00 -10.23 -18.36
CA SER A 124 -9.66 -9.64 -19.67
C SER A 124 -9.36 -8.15 -19.59
N ILE A 125 -8.67 -7.72 -18.53
CA ILE A 125 -8.23 -6.35 -18.32
C ILE A 125 -6.90 -6.15 -19.04
N PRO A 126 -6.70 -5.04 -19.79
CA PRO A 126 -5.44 -4.74 -20.42
C PRO A 126 -4.30 -4.59 -19.38
N THR A 127 -3.19 -5.28 -19.63
CA THR A 127 -1.95 -5.22 -18.83
C THR A 127 -0.74 -5.07 -19.77
N SER A 128 0.46 -4.84 -19.22
CA SER A 128 1.70 -5.05 -19.98
C SER A 128 1.78 -6.50 -20.48
N PRO A 129 2.43 -6.78 -21.62
CA PRO A 129 2.80 -8.16 -21.99
C PRO A 129 3.63 -8.79 -20.86
N TYR A 130 3.44 -10.05 -20.57
CA TYR A 130 4.17 -10.72 -19.48
C TYR A 130 4.41 -12.20 -19.75
N GLU A 131 5.45 -12.73 -19.12
CA GLU A 131 5.73 -14.16 -19.02
C GLU A 131 6.29 -14.51 -17.64
N PHE A 132 6.22 -15.80 -17.30
CA PHE A 132 6.78 -16.33 -16.05
C PHE A 132 7.91 -17.31 -16.32
N ALA A 133 8.92 -17.35 -15.47
CA ALA A 133 10.01 -18.29 -15.57
C ALA A 133 10.49 -18.79 -14.20
N ASP A 134 10.87 -20.07 -14.13
CA ASP A 134 11.40 -20.72 -12.92
C ASP A 134 12.91 -21.02 -13.04
N GLN A 135 13.42 -21.09 -14.27
CA GLN A 135 14.80 -21.44 -14.60
C GLN A 135 15.43 -20.37 -15.49
N PHE A 136 16.75 -20.25 -15.45
CA PHE A 136 17.47 -19.22 -16.21
C PHE A 136 17.27 -19.33 -17.74
N ASP A 137 17.27 -20.54 -18.28
CA ASP A 137 17.09 -20.73 -19.74
C ASP A 137 15.70 -20.30 -20.20
N ASP A 138 14.65 -20.63 -19.42
CA ASP A 138 13.27 -20.20 -19.69
C ASP A 138 13.14 -18.69 -19.51
N PHE A 139 13.81 -18.11 -18.51
CA PHE A 139 13.84 -16.68 -18.27
C PHE A 139 14.47 -15.92 -19.43
N SER A 140 15.65 -16.34 -19.90
CA SER A 140 16.32 -15.73 -21.05
C SER A 140 15.43 -15.81 -22.31
N ALA A 141 14.80 -16.97 -22.57
CA ALA A 141 13.86 -17.11 -23.67
C ALA A 141 12.62 -16.22 -23.54
N ALA A 142 12.08 -16.06 -22.32
CA ALA A 142 10.94 -15.20 -22.02
C ALA A 142 11.27 -13.71 -22.25
N VAL A 143 12.46 -13.25 -21.84
CA VAL A 143 12.94 -11.88 -22.13
C VAL A 143 12.93 -11.59 -23.62
N HIS A 144 13.38 -12.53 -24.46
CA HIS A 144 13.37 -12.35 -25.91
C HIS A 144 11.94 -12.33 -26.51
N ARG A 145 11.01 -13.11 -25.94
CA ARG A 145 9.60 -13.10 -26.40
C ARG A 145 8.85 -11.85 -25.98
N VAL A 146 9.03 -11.41 -24.75
CA VAL A 146 8.44 -10.16 -24.23
C VAL A 146 9.04 -8.94 -24.92
N GLY A 147 10.34 -9.01 -25.24
CA GLY A 147 11.10 -7.94 -25.88
C GLY A 147 11.76 -6.99 -24.87
N MET A 148 12.81 -6.32 -25.33
CA MET A 148 13.54 -5.32 -24.53
C MET A 148 13.21 -3.90 -24.99
N PRO A 149 13.09 -2.92 -24.07
CA PRO A 149 13.27 -3.08 -22.64
C PRO A 149 12.12 -3.82 -21.95
N CYS A 150 12.43 -4.58 -20.87
CA CYS A 150 11.44 -5.22 -20.02
C CYS A 150 11.84 -5.13 -18.54
N VAL A 151 10.91 -5.42 -17.66
CA VAL A 151 11.11 -5.39 -16.20
C VAL A 151 11.00 -6.81 -15.66
N VAL A 152 11.96 -7.25 -14.87
CA VAL A 152 11.89 -8.50 -14.12
C VAL A 152 11.61 -8.23 -12.66
N LYS A 153 10.73 -9.05 -12.05
CA LYS A 153 10.36 -8.96 -10.64
C LYS A 153 10.23 -10.37 -10.06
N PRO A 154 10.69 -10.62 -8.82
CA PRO A 154 10.30 -11.85 -8.11
C PRO A 154 8.78 -11.89 -7.93
N ILE A 155 8.18 -13.09 -7.96
CA ILE A 155 6.73 -13.25 -7.77
C ILE A 155 6.28 -12.71 -6.41
N MET A 156 7.08 -12.92 -5.37
CA MET A 156 6.79 -12.45 -4.02
C MET A 156 7.88 -11.47 -3.56
N SER A 157 7.69 -10.20 -3.85
CA SER A 157 8.54 -9.11 -3.35
C SER A 157 7.74 -7.81 -3.25
N SER A 158 8.24 -6.83 -2.48
CA SER A 158 7.65 -5.50 -2.36
C SER A 158 8.74 -4.43 -2.36
N SER A 159 8.35 -3.17 -2.55
CA SER A 159 9.24 -2.01 -2.53
C SER A 159 10.44 -2.17 -3.48
N GLY A 160 10.20 -2.71 -4.68
CA GLY A 160 11.24 -2.82 -5.73
C GLY A 160 12.38 -3.81 -5.47
N LYS A 161 12.34 -4.58 -4.37
CA LYS A 161 13.41 -5.55 -4.07
C LYS A 161 13.46 -6.67 -5.10
N GLY A 162 14.66 -6.90 -5.66
CA GLY A 162 14.86 -7.87 -6.73
C GLY A 162 14.31 -7.44 -8.10
N GLN A 163 13.77 -6.22 -8.21
CA GLN A 163 13.28 -5.68 -9.47
C GLN A 163 14.41 -4.99 -10.25
N SER A 164 14.50 -5.26 -11.55
CA SER A 164 15.43 -4.57 -12.44
C SER A 164 14.85 -4.40 -13.86
N VAL A 165 15.39 -3.44 -14.58
CA VAL A 165 15.08 -3.20 -15.99
C VAL A 165 16.15 -3.84 -16.85
N ILE A 166 15.76 -4.70 -17.76
CA ILE A 166 16.61 -5.32 -18.78
C ILE A 166 16.50 -4.46 -20.04
N LYS A 167 17.58 -3.79 -20.42
CA LYS A 167 17.65 -2.95 -21.63
C LYS A 167 18.39 -3.63 -22.78
N THR A 168 19.34 -4.49 -22.46
CA THR A 168 20.21 -5.18 -23.40
C THR A 168 20.46 -6.62 -22.97
N GLU A 169 20.96 -7.44 -23.87
CA GLU A 169 21.37 -8.83 -23.61
C GLU A 169 22.34 -8.96 -22.42
N ALA A 170 23.23 -7.97 -22.24
CA ALA A 170 24.20 -7.98 -21.15
C ALA A 170 23.59 -7.86 -19.77
N ASP A 171 22.35 -7.40 -19.68
CA ASP A 171 21.62 -7.20 -18.40
C ASP A 171 20.94 -8.48 -17.91
N ILE A 172 20.74 -9.48 -18.77
CA ILE A 172 19.88 -10.65 -18.51
C ILE A 172 20.39 -11.44 -17.30
N GLU A 173 21.67 -11.82 -17.28
CA GLU A 173 22.23 -12.64 -16.21
C GLU A 173 22.20 -11.92 -14.85
N SER A 174 22.61 -10.65 -14.81
CA SER A 174 22.60 -9.86 -13.58
C SER A 174 21.19 -9.59 -13.07
N ALA A 175 20.22 -9.38 -13.95
CA ALA A 175 18.82 -9.21 -13.58
C ALA A 175 18.22 -10.48 -12.99
N TRP A 176 18.53 -11.66 -13.54
CA TRP A 176 18.14 -12.93 -12.95
C TRP A 176 18.71 -13.13 -11.56
N GLN A 177 20.04 -12.93 -11.41
CA GLN A 177 20.71 -13.09 -10.11
C GLN A 177 20.09 -12.17 -9.06
N TYR A 178 19.92 -10.89 -9.38
CA TYR A 178 19.30 -9.93 -8.46
C TYR A 178 17.86 -10.29 -8.09
N ALA A 179 17.08 -10.80 -9.05
CA ALA A 179 15.72 -11.25 -8.77
C ALA A 179 15.68 -12.46 -7.83
N GLN A 180 16.67 -13.37 -7.92
CA GLN A 180 16.78 -14.53 -7.01
C GLN A 180 17.16 -14.11 -5.58
N GLU A 181 17.94 -13.06 -5.40
CA GLU A 181 18.34 -12.52 -4.09
C GLU A 181 17.22 -11.70 -3.42
N GLY A 182 16.37 -11.04 -4.22
CA GLY A 182 15.35 -10.10 -3.73
C GLY A 182 14.02 -10.73 -3.32
N GLY A 183 13.79 -12.01 -3.61
CA GLY A 183 12.54 -12.70 -3.30
C GLY A 183 12.34 -12.92 -1.80
N ARG A 184 11.17 -12.56 -1.24
CA ARG A 184 10.82 -12.83 0.17
C ARG A 184 10.66 -14.32 0.50
N ALA A 185 10.32 -15.12 -0.49
CA ALA A 185 10.20 -16.58 -0.38
C ALA A 185 11.50 -17.32 -0.75
N GLY A 186 12.62 -16.59 -0.91
CA GLY A 186 13.86 -17.13 -1.43
C GLY A 186 13.94 -17.11 -2.95
N ALA A 187 14.94 -17.80 -3.52
CA ALA A 187 15.10 -17.96 -4.96
C ALA A 187 13.91 -18.72 -5.57
N GLY A 188 13.43 -18.29 -6.73
CA GLY A 188 12.30 -18.95 -7.36
C GLY A 188 11.78 -18.24 -8.60
N ARG A 189 10.50 -18.42 -8.83
CA ARG A 189 9.76 -17.93 -10.01
C ARG A 189 9.76 -16.40 -10.10
N VAL A 190 9.93 -15.89 -11.31
CA VAL A 190 9.90 -14.46 -11.64
C VAL A 190 8.83 -14.17 -12.70
N ILE A 191 8.38 -12.92 -12.73
CA ILE A 191 7.61 -12.35 -13.83
C ILE A 191 8.52 -11.45 -14.67
N ILE A 192 8.41 -11.54 -15.99
CA ILE A 192 9.01 -10.65 -16.97
C ILE A 192 7.87 -9.84 -17.58
N GLU A 193 7.90 -8.54 -17.45
CA GLU A 193 6.88 -7.63 -17.95
C GLU A 193 7.45 -6.70 -19.01
N GLY A 194 6.77 -6.54 -20.14
CA GLY A 194 7.13 -5.55 -21.15
C GLY A 194 7.13 -4.14 -20.54
N PHE A 195 8.14 -3.36 -20.90
CA PHE A 195 8.22 -1.97 -20.46
C PHE A 195 7.05 -1.17 -21.05
N VAL A 196 6.31 -0.47 -20.18
CA VAL A 196 5.20 0.38 -20.58
C VAL A 196 5.69 1.80 -20.76
N ASP A 197 5.57 2.34 -21.97
CA ASP A 197 5.79 3.76 -22.26
C ASP A 197 4.49 4.52 -21.95
N PHE A 198 4.33 4.95 -20.70
CA PHE A 198 3.15 5.65 -20.19
C PHE A 198 3.41 7.15 -20.06
N ASP A 199 2.33 7.95 -20.10
CA ASP A 199 2.39 9.38 -19.87
C ASP A 199 2.53 9.68 -18.37
N TYR A 200 1.77 8.94 -17.54
CA TYR A 200 1.84 9.00 -16.08
C TYR A 200 1.22 7.73 -15.45
N GLU A 201 1.56 7.50 -14.22
CA GLU A 201 1.04 6.44 -13.36
C GLU A 201 0.10 7.06 -12.32
N ILE A 202 -0.97 6.35 -11.98
CA ILE A 202 -1.88 6.74 -10.91
C ILE A 202 -2.11 5.61 -9.92
N THR A 203 -2.40 5.99 -8.68
CA THR A 203 -3.11 5.13 -7.72
C THR A 203 -4.57 5.59 -7.67
N LEU A 204 -5.49 4.70 -8.03
CA LEU A 204 -6.92 4.92 -7.86
C LEU A 204 -7.41 4.20 -6.60
N LEU A 205 -7.51 4.94 -5.50
CA LEU A 205 -8.08 4.41 -4.26
C LEU A 205 -9.55 4.09 -4.48
N THR A 206 -9.86 2.81 -4.36
CA THR A 206 -11.18 2.25 -4.65
C THR A 206 -11.72 1.59 -3.38
N VAL A 207 -12.88 2.01 -2.94
CA VAL A 207 -13.52 1.53 -1.70
C VAL A 207 -14.70 0.66 -2.05
N ARG A 208 -14.68 -0.59 -1.61
CA ARG A 208 -15.85 -1.47 -1.69
C ARG A 208 -16.53 -1.50 -0.34
N ALA A 209 -17.74 -0.94 -0.27
CA ALA A 209 -18.54 -0.77 0.95
C ALA A 209 -19.94 -1.34 0.78
N VAL A 210 -20.74 -1.32 1.84
CA VAL A 210 -22.11 -1.86 1.84
C VAL A 210 -23.06 -1.15 0.88
N ASP A 211 -22.76 0.10 0.54
CA ASP A 211 -23.54 0.95 -0.37
C ASP A 211 -22.94 1.04 -1.79
N GLY A 212 -21.95 0.22 -2.10
CA GLY A 212 -21.38 0.10 -3.45
C GLY A 212 -19.88 0.27 -3.53
N VAL A 213 -19.40 0.54 -4.74
CA VAL A 213 -17.99 0.86 -5.03
C VAL A 213 -17.86 2.37 -5.17
N HIS A 214 -16.91 2.95 -4.44
CA HIS A 214 -16.63 4.39 -4.43
C HIS A 214 -15.18 4.63 -4.83
N PHE A 215 -14.91 5.73 -5.50
CA PHE A 215 -13.59 6.12 -5.96
C PHE A 215 -13.16 7.44 -5.33
N CYS A 216 -11.94 7.50 -4.81
CA CYS A 216 -11.28 8.77 -4.55
C CYS A 216 -10.91 9.44 -5.89
N ALA A 217 -10.64 10.74 -5.87
CA ALA A 217 -10.00 11.36 -7.02
C ALA A 217 -8.64 10.69 -7.28
N PRO A 218 -8.22 10.54 -8.55
CA PRO A 218 -6.96 9.88 -8.89
C PRO A 218 -5.77 10.54 -8.20
N ILE A 219 -4.82 9.73 -7.75
CA ILE A 219 -3.58 10.18 -7.12
C ILE A 219 -2.44 9.98 -8.11
N GLY A 220 -1.78 11.08 -8.50
CA GLY A 220 -0.50 11.04 -9.20
C GLY A 220 0.63 10.91 -8.19
N HIS A 221 1.75 10.30 -8.60
CA HIS A 221 2.90 10.15 -7.72
C HIS A 221 4.21 10.11 -8.50
N ARG A 222 5.29 10.38 -7.80
CA ARG A 222 6.66 10.22 -8.28
C ARG A 222 7.37 9.18 -7.43
N GLN A 223 8.02 8.25 -8.11
CA GLN A 223 8.91 7.26 -7.50
C GLN A 223 10.36 7.54 -7.88
N GLU A 224 11.28 7.12 -7.04
CA GLU A 224 12.72 7.18 -7.28
C GLU A 224 13.35 5.91 -6.72
N ASP A 225 14.06 5.17 -7.55
CA ASP A 225 14.62 3.85 -7.21
C ASP A 225 13.55 2.85 -6.72
N GLY A 226 12.34 2.92 -7.27
CA GLY A 226 11.21 2.07 -6.86
C GLY A 226 10.60 2.43 -5.50
N ASP A 227 10.96 3.60 -4.94
CA ASP A 227 10.45 4.08 -3.66
C ASP A 227 9.65 5.37 -3.85
N TYR A 228 8.49 5.45 -3.23
CA TYR A 228 7.62 6.61 -3.28
C TYR A 228 8.30 7.86 -2.70
N ARG A 229 8.14 9.01 -3.37
CA ARG A 229 8.69 10.30 -2.96
C ARG A 229 7.63 11.33 -2.68
N GLU A 230 6.79 11.60 -3.67
CA GLU A 230 5.66 12.51 -3.56
C GLU A 230 4.42 11.90 -4.17
N SER A 231 3.27 12.31 -3.65
CA SER A 231 1.97 12.09 -4.28
C SER A 231 1.14 13.37 -4.25
N TRP A 232 0.22 13.48 -5.19
CA TRP A 232 -0.68 14.61 -5.28
C TRP A 232 -2.08 14.19 -5.71
N GLN A 233 -3.08 14.97 -5.30
CA GLN A 233 -4.48 14.72 -5.59
C GLN A 233 -5.23 16.05 -5.81
N PRO A 234 -6.02 16.16 -6.91
CA PRO A 234 -6.25 15.15 -7.93
C PRO A 234 -5.17 15.14 -9.02
N GLN A 235 -4.86 13.96 -9.58
CA GLN A 235 -4.17 13.86 -10.85
C GLN A 235 -5.16 14.23 -11.96
N GLN A 236 -4.79 15.18 -12.81
CA GLN A 236 -5.59 15.56 -13.97
C GLN A 236 -5.61 14.45 -15.01
N MET A 237 -6.79 14.10 -15.48
CA MET A 237 -7.02 13.05 -16.49
C MET A 237 -8.12 13.48 -17.44
N SER A 238 -8.16 12.91 -18.66
CA SER A 238 -9.33 13.01 -19.50
C SER A 238 -10.53 12.26 -18.87
N GLU A 239 -11.76 12.69 -19.16
CA GLU A 239 -12.95 11.98 -18.68
C GLU A 239 -12.98 10.51 -19.16
N ALA A 240 -12.49 10.24 -20.38
CA ALA A 240 -12.42 8.91 -20.96
C ALA A 240 -11.44 8.03 -20.19
N ALA A 241 -10.22 8.52 -19.93
CA ALA A 241 -9.21 7.79 -19.14
C ALA A 241 -9.68 7.55 -17.69
N LEU A 242 -10.31 8.55 -17.06
CA LEU A 242 -10.85 8.40 -15.71
C LEU A 242 -11.94 7.33 -15.66
N LYS A 243 -12.88 7.34 -16.61
CA LYS A 243 -13.93 6.31 -16.68
C LYS A 243 -13.35 4.93 -16.91
N ALA A 244 -12.38 4.80 -17.84
CA ALA A 244 -11.71 3.53 -18.08
C ALA A 244 -10.94 3.02 -16.83
N ALA A 245 -10.27 3.90 -16.10
CA ALA A 245 -9.58 3.58 -14.86
C ALA A 245 -10.56 3.07 -13.78
N GLN A 246 -11.70 3.74 -13.61
CA GLN A 246 -12.76 3.31 -12.70
C GLN A 246 -13.34 1.95 -13.09
N ASP A 247 -13.59 1.70 -14.38
CA ASP A 247 -14.12 0.42 -14.86
C ASP A 247 -13.14 -0.73 -14.62
N VAL A 248 -11.84 -0.50 -14.80
CA VAL A 248 -10.78 -1.47 -14.48
C VAL A 248 -10.75 -1.74 -12.98
N ALA A 249 -10.69 -0.69 -12.17
CA ALA A 249 -10.61 -0.82 -10.72
C ALA A 249 -11.84 -1.53 -10.13
N GLU A 250 -13.05 -1.19 -10.59
CA GLU A 250 -14.29 -1.82 -10.14
C GLU A 250 -14.30 -3.33 -10.45
N LYS A 251 -13.88 -3.73 -11.64
CA LYS A 251 -13.78 -5.16 -12.01
C LYS A 251 -12.83 -5.90 -11.08
N VAL A 252 -11.64 -5.34 -10.82
CA VAL A 252 -10.62 -5.96 -9.97
C VAL A 252 -11.13 -6.10 -8.54
N VAL A 253 -11.64 -5.03 -7.91
CA VAL A 253 -12.05 -5.08 -6.51
C VAL A 253 -13.29 -5.95 -6.30
N ASN A 254 -14.20 -6.04 -7.29
CA ASN A 254 -15.33 -6.95 -7.23
C ASN A 254 -14.89 -8.41 -7.33
N ALA A 255 -13.88 -8.73 -8.13
CA ALA A 255 -13.32 -10.08 -8.21
C ALA A 255 -12.57 -10.48 -6.93
N LEU A 256 -11.86 -9.55 -6.29
CA LEU A 256 -11.19 -9.80 -5.00
C LEU A 256 -12.17 -9.95 -3.85
N GLY A 257 -13.31 -9.27 -3.90
CA GLY A 257 -14.38 -9.38 -2.91
C GLY A 257 -14.09 -8.69 -1.58
N GLY A 258 -14.97 -8.93 -0.60
CA GLY A 258 -14.89 -8.32 0.74
C GLY A 258 -15.24 -6.83 0.77
N PHE A 259 -15.11 -6.21 1.93
CA PHE A 259 -15.28 -4.77 2.13
C PHE A 259 -13.99 -4.17 2.66
N GLY A 260 -13.58 -3.04 2.08
CA GLY A 260 -12.35 -2.36 2.43
C GLY A 260 -11.92 -1.40 1.33
N LEU A 261 -10.75 -0.82 1.49
CA LEU A 261 -10.10 0.03 0.51
C LEU A 261 -9.05 -0.76 -0.26
N PHE A 262 -8.93 -0.46 -1.53
CA PHE A 262 -7.96 -1.03 -2.46
C PHE A 262 -7.18 0.08 -3.15
N GLY A 263 -5.85 0.02 -3.13
CA GLY A 263 -4.98 0.88 -3.93
C GLY A 263 -4.75 0.23 -5.29
N VAL A 264 -5.43 0.69 -6.34
CA VAL A 264 -5.29 0.14 -7.69
C VAL A 264 -4.31 1.00 -8.48
N GLU A 265 -3.18 0.43 -8.89
CA GLU A 265 -2.14 1.11 -9.66
C GLU A 265 -2.34 0.89 -11.16
N LEU A 266 -2.31 1.98 -11.92
CA LEU A 266 -2.66 2.00 -13.33
C LEU A 266 -1.68 2.87 -14.12
N PHE A 267 -1.22 2.37 -15.27
CA PHE A 267 -0.47 3.15 -16.26
C PHE A 267 -1.44 3.80 -17.25
N ILE A 268 -1.22 5.07 -17.53
CA ILE A 268 -2.08 5.86 -18.43
C ILE A 268 -1.27 6.34 -19.64
N LYS A 269 -1.79 6.06 -20.84
CA LYS A 269 -1.26 6.60 -22.09
C LYS A 269 -2.39 7.13 -22.95
N GLY A 270 -2.52 8.45 -23.05
CA GLY A 270 -3.70 9.09 -23.61
C GLY A 270 -4.95 8.64 -22.86
N ASP A 271 -5.90 8.00 -23.56
CA ASP A 271 -7.11 7.41 -22.97
C ASP A 271 -6.97 5.91 -22.66
N THR A 272 -5.82 5.31 -22.97
CA THR A 272 -5.55 3.89 -22.69
C THR A 272 -5.13 3.70 -21.25
N VAL A 273 -5.75 2.73 -20.56
CA VAL A 273 -5.48 2.36 -19.19
C VAL A 273 -4.98 0.93 -19.14
N LEU A 274 -3.82 0.71 -18.51
CA LEU A 274 -3.25 -0.61 -18.27
C LEU A 274 -3.17 -0.87 -16.77
N PHE A 275 -3.64 -2.04 -16.33
CA PHE A 275 -3.51 -2.48 -14.95
C PHE A 275 -2.05 -2.83 -14.64
N SER A 276 -1.55 -2.29 -13.55
CA SER A 276 -0.22 -2.56 -13.01
C SER A 276 -0.29 -3.51 -11.81
N GLU A 277 -0.82 -3.05 -10.69
CA GLU A 277 -0.87 -3.79 -9.42
C GLU A 277 -2.10 -3.37 -8.59
N VAL A 278 -2.41 -4.11 -7.53
CA VAL A 278 -3.41 -3.72 -6.54
C VAL A 278 -2.99 -4.16 -5.14
N SER A 279 -3.16 -3.26 -4.18
CA SER A 279 -3.01 -3.53 -2.75
C SER A 279 -4.40 -3.56 -2.10
N PRO A 280 -4.80 -4.64 -1.39
CA PRO A 280 -6.12 -4.76 -0.74
C PRO A 280 -6.12 -4.07 0.64
N ARG A 281 -5.56 -2.89 0.72
CA ARG A 281 -5.28 -2.11 1.94
C ARG A 281 -4.98 -0.66 1.61
N PRO A 282 -4.88 0.25 2.60
CA PRO A 282 -4.35 1.59 2.41
C PRO A 282 -2.98 1.58 1.70
N HIS A 283 -2.73 2.60 0.90
CA HIS A 283 -1.57 2.71 0.01
C HIS A 283 -0.68 3.89 0.39
N ASP A 284 0.63 3.75 0.30
CA ASP A 284 1.60 4.81 0.65
C ASP A 284 1.30 6.15 -0.04
N THR A 285 0.89 6.12 -1.32
CA THR A 285 0.53 7.32 -2.07
C THR A 285 -0.74 7.99 -1.54
N GLY A 286 -1.60 7.23 -0.87
CA GLY A 286 -2.84 7.69 -0.28
C GLY A 286 -2.69 8.52 0.99
N MET A 287 -1.47 8.64 1.55
CA MET A 287 -1.18 9.56 2.65
C MET A 287 -1.63 11.00 2.36
N VAL A 288 -1.66 11.43 1.09
CA VAL A 288 -2.18 12.74 0.69
C VAL A 288 -3.63 12.94 1.10
N THR A 289 -4.43 11.87 1.23
CA THR A 289 -5.83 11.93 1.64
C THR A 289 -6.05 12.44 3.06
N LEU A 290 -5.01 12.43 3.90
CA LEU A 290 -5.06 13.03 5.25
C LEU A 290 -5.29 14.54 5.22
N ILE A 291 -5.05 15.21 4.09
CA ILE A 291 -5.24 16.65 3.95
C ILE A 291 -6.13 17.04 2.76
N SER A 292 -6.24 16.16 1.76
CA SER A 292 -6.93 16.47 0.50
C SER A 292 -8.44 16.24 0.54
N GLN A 293 -8.94 15.40 1.47
CA GLN A 293 -10.36 15.01 1.52
C GLN A 293 -10.88 14.88 2.96
N GLU A 294 -12.20 14.86 3.11
CA GLU A 294 -12.87 14.78 4.41
C GLU A 294 -12.59 13.44 5.12
N LEU A 295 -12.74 12.34 4.39
CA LEU A 295 -12.43 11.02 4.87
C LEU A 295 -11.10 10.57 4.26
N SER A 296 -10.08 10.40 5.07
CA SER A 296 -8.81 9.83 4.62
C SER A 296 -9.01 8.40 4.10
N GLU A 297 -8.06 7.89 3.32
CA GLU A 297 -8.08 6.48 2.91
C GLU A 297 -8.24 5.52 4.09
N PHE A 298 -7.67 5.86 5.23
CA PHE A 298 -7.76 5.09 6.47
C PHE A 298 -9.18 5.11 7.04
N ALA A 299 -9.82 6.28 7.09
CA ALA A 299 -11.20 6.43 7.51
C ALA A 299 -12.17 5.68 6.57
N LEU A 300 -11.91 5.75 5.26
CA LEU A 300 -12.68 5.01 4.25
C LEU A 300 -12.53 3.49 4.44
N HIS A 301 -11.31 3.01 4.65
CA HIS A 301 -11.03 1.60 4.90
C HIS A 301 -11.77 1.09 6.15
N VAL A 302 -11.65 1.82 7.26
CA VAL A 302 -12.29 1.48 8.53
C VAL A 302 -13.82 1.48 8.39
N ARG A 303 -14.41 2.51 7.76
CA ARG A 303 -15.85 2.53 7.52
C ARG A 303 -16.32 1.34 6.67
N ALA A 304 -15.60 1.03 5.61
CA ALA A 304 -15.97 -0.04 4.69
C ALA A 304 -16.02 -1.41 5.41
N PHE A 305 -14.94 -1.80 6.09
CA PHE A 305 -14.92 -3.11 6.74
C PHE A 305 -15.85 -3.21 7.96
N LEU A 306 -16.17 -2.11 8.62
CA LEU A 306 -17.17 -2.08 9.69
C LEU A 306 -18.61 -2.14 9.16
N GLY A 307 -18.82 -2.24 7.86
CA GLY A 307 -20.15 -2.25 7.24
C GLY A 307 -20.88 -0.91 7.33
N LEU A 308 -20.13 0.19 7.40
CA LEU A 308 -20.67 1.55 7.39
C LEU A 308 -20.71 2.10 5.97
N PRO A 309 -21.70 2.94 5.60
CA PRO A 309 -21.79 3.52 4.26
C PRO A 309 -20.75 4.62 4.07
N ILE A 310 -20.31 4.80 2.82
CA ILE A 310 -19.41 5.88 2.40
C ILE A 310 -20.19 7.07 1.86
N GLN A 311 -21.24 6.83 1.04
CA GLN A 311 -22.09 7.78 0.36
C GLN A 311 -21.35 8.74 -0.58
N HIS A 312 -20.52 9.64 -0.05
CA HIS A 312 -19.78 10.63 -0.80
C HIS A 312 -18.38 10.87 -0.22
N ILE A 313 -17.43 11.10 -1.12
CA ILE A 313 -16.04 11.46 -0.76
C ILE A 313 -15.82 12.92 -1.16
N THR A 314 -15.80 13.81 -0.17
CA THR A 314 -15.58 15.24 -0.38
C THR A 314 -14.10 15.55 -0.49
N GLN A 315 -13.66 16.14 -1.58
CA GLN A 315 -12.31 16.63 -1.76
C GLN A 315 -12.24 18.13 -1.41
N TYR A 316 -11.18 18.52 -0.69
CA TYR A 316 -10.99 19.91 -0.25
C TYR A 316 -10.24 20.78 -1.26
N GLY A 317 -9.47 20.19 -2.17
CA GLY A 317 -8.71 20.89 -3.21
C GLY A 317 -7.32 20.29 -3.47
N PRO A 318 -6.55 20.93 -4.36
CA PRO A 318 -5.22 20.46 -4.76
C PRO A 318 -4.29 20.28 -3.56
N SER A 319 -3.77 19.09 -3.38
CA SER A 319 -2.98 18.71 -2.22
C SER A 319 -1.83 17.80 -2.60
N ALA A 320 -0.79 17.79 -1.79
CA ALA A 320 0.36 16.92 -2.00
C ALA A 320 0.90 16.36 -0.68
N SER A 321 1.61 15.26 -0.80
CA SER A 321 2.38 14.60 0.25
C SER A 321 3.81 14.41 -0.23
N ALA A 322 4.80 14.68 0.61
CA ALA A 322 6.21 14.40 0.35
C ALA A 322 6.84 13.68 1.54
N VAL A 323 7.70 12.68 1.28
CA VAL A 323 8.29 11.87 2.33
C VAL A 323 9.41 12.62 3.07
N ILE A 324 9.43 12.53 4.40
CA ILE A 324 10.57 12.89 5.23
C ILE A 324 11.47 11.65 5.28
N LEU A 325 12.58 11.73 4.55
CA LEU A 325 13.50 10.62 4.32
C LEU A 325 14.84 10.89 4.99
N ALA A 326 15.36 9.87 5.68
CA ALA A 326 16.70 9.94 6.24
C ALA A 326 17.48 8.65 5.99
N ALA A 327 18.80 8.73 6.09
CA ALA A 327 19.72 7.60 5.99
C ALA A 327 20.70 7.61 7.15
N GLY A 328 20.84 6.49 7.83
CA GLY A 328 21.71 6.35 9.01
C GLY A 328 21.49 5.04 9.74
N VAL A 329 22.11 4.92 10.91
CA VAL A 329 21.93 3.80 11.83
C VAL A 329 21.79 4.38 13.24
N SER A 330 20.60 4.31 13.81
CA SER A 330 20.33 4.78 15.18
C SER A 330 19.04 4.14 15.72
N SER A 331 18.97 3.97 17.03
CA SER A 331 17.74 3.67 17.77
C SER A 331 17.24 4.89 18.56
N ASN A 332 17.89 6.05 18.40
CA ASN A 332 17.51 7.30 19.04
C ASN A 332 17.34 8.38 17.97
N ILE A 333 16.08 8.60 17.54
CA ILE A 333 15.72 9.48 16.45
C ILE A 333 14.93 10.66 17.03
N SER A 334 15.36 11.87 16.70
CA SER A 334 14.64 13.09 17.01
C SER A 334 14.45 13.94 15.75
N PHE A 335 13.54 14.90 15.86
CA PHE A 335 13.18 15.78 14.75
C PHE A 335 13.28 17.23 15.21
N ASP A 336 13.93 18.06 14.43
CA ASP A 336 14.04 19.50 14.68
C ASP A 336 13.55 20.30 13.46
N ASN A 337 13.62 21.62 13.59
CA ASN A 337 13.21 22.58 12.57
C ASN A 337 11.72 22.48 12.17
N LEU A 338 10.86 21.99 13.08
CA LEU A 338 9.41 21.85 12.82
C LEU A 338 8.68 23.20 12.79
N LEU A 339 9.23 24.24 13.44
CA LEU A 339 8.56 25.55 13.53
C LEU A 339 8.41 26.21 12.15
N PRO A 340 9.46 26.37 11.33
CA PRO A 340 9.30 26.94 9.99
C PRO A 340 8.44 26.06 9.08
N ALA A 341 8.59 24.73 9.17
CA ALA A 341 7.79 23.79 8.39
C ALA A 341 6.28 23.95 8.65
N LEU A 342 5.87 24.04 9.93
CA LEU A 342 4.46 24.15 10.33
C LEU A 342 3.91 25.58 10.34
N SER A 343 4.75 26.60 10.14
CA SER A 343 4.29 28.00 10.03
C SER A 343 3.58 28.32 8.71
N ARG A 344 3.63 27.42 7.74
CA ARG A 344 2.96 27.55 6.45
C ARG A 344 1.48 27.19 6.59
N PRO A 345 0.52 27.98 6.03
CA PRO A 345 -0.89 27.67 6.13
C PRO A 345 -1.23 26.35 5.43
N GLN A 346 -2.27 25.66 5.89
CA GLN A 346 -2.75 24.41 5.31
C GLN A 346 -1.63 23.36 5.10
N THR A 347 -0.76 23.26 6.10
CA THR A 347 0.38 22.34 6.13
C THR A 347 0.29 21.46 7.37
N GLN A 348 0.56 20.19 7.22
CA GLN A 348 0.61 19.21 8.31
C GLN A 348 1.84 18.31 8.14
N ILE A 349 2.27 17.72 9.24
CA ILE A 349 3.34 16.72 9.27
C ILE A 349 2.81 15.47 10.00
N ARG A 350 3.17 14.30 9.50
CA ARG A 350 3.01 13.02 10.20
C ARG A 350 4.39 12.43 10.44
N LEU A 351 4.81 12.35 11.68
CA LEU A 351 5.99 11.61 12.09
C LEU A 351 5.56 10.20 12.46
N PHE A 352 6.16 9.21 11.80
CA PHE A 352 5.69 7.83 11.91
C PHE A 352 5.97 7.19 13.26
N GLY A 353 7.05 7.64 13.94
CA GLY A 353 7.46 7.09 15.24
C GLY A 353 8.17 5.74 15.08
N LYS A 354 8.88 5.51 13.97
CA LYS A 354 9.69 4.31 13.80
C LYS A 354 10.78 4.27 14.87
N PRO A 355 10.95 3.14 15.60
CA PRO A 355 11.83 3.08 16.78
C PRO A 355 13.33 3.12 16.42
N GLU A 356 13.66 2.81 15.17
CA GLU A 356 15.05 2.76 14.70
C GLU A 356 15.15 3.11 13.22
N ILE A 357 16.34 3.49 12.80
CA ILE A 357 16.75 3.58 11.41
C ILE A 357 17.97 2.69 11.18
N ASN A 358 17.95 1.93 10.08
CA ASN A 358 19.07 1.16 9.59
C ASN A 358 19.08 1.26 8.06
N GLY A 359 20.01 2.05 7.52
CA GLY A 359 20.04 2.45 6.12
C GLY A 359 19.09 3.61 5.80
N ARG A 360 18.48 3.61 4.61
CA ARG A 360 17.55 4.65 4.13
C ARG A 360 16.12 4.29 4.53
N ARG A 361 15.42 5.21 5.20
CA ARG A 361 14.07 4.96 5.71
C ARG A 361 13.19 6.20 5.68
N ARG A 362 11.92 6.04 5.31
CA ARG A 362 10.89 7.07 5.45
C ARG A 362 10.49 7.17 6.92
N LEU A 363 10.58 8.36 7.51
CA LEU A 363 10.31 8.64 8.93
C LEU A 363 9.07 9.48 9.15
N GLY A 364 8.53 10.05 8.08
CA GLY A 364 7.33 10.87 8.12
C GLY A 364 6.90 11.32 6.74
N VAL A 365 5.84 12.10 6.70
CA VAL A 365 5.37 12.83 5.51
C VAL A 365 5.00 14.26 5.86
N ALA A 366 5.33 15.19 4.97
CA ALA A 366 4.79 16.54 4.91
C ALA A 366 3.56 16.54 4.01
N LEU A 367 2.52 17.24 4.42
CA LEU A 367 1.23 17.32 3.74
C LEU A 367 0.89 18.78 3.52
N THR A 368 0.53 19.14 2.29
CA THR A 368 0.19 20.53 1.93
C THR A 368 -1.07 20.57 1.08
N ARG A 369 -1.84 21.65 1.20
CA ARG A 369 -2.95 21.97 0.32
C ARG A 369 -2.80 23.39 -0.18
N ARG A 370 -2.94 23.60 -1.51
CA ARG A 370 -2.73 24.88 -2.17
C ARG A 370 -3.83 25.14 -3.22
N GLU A 371 -3.68 26.22 -3.98
CA GLU A 371 -4.61 26.57 -5.05
C GLU A 371 -4.44 25.67 -6.29
N ASP A 372 -3.22 25.16 -6.53
CA ASP A 372 -2.88 24.27 -7.62
C ASP A 372 -1.93 23.16 -7.19
N ILE A 373 -1.78 22.13 -8.02
CA ILE A 373 -0.99 20.93 -7.74
C ILE A 373 0.52 21.25 -7.68
N ASP A 374 1.02 22.06 -8.60
CA ASP A 374 2.45 22.37 -8.65
C ASP A 374 2.91 23.08 -7.38
N SER A 375 2.12 24.06 -6.93
CA SER A 375 2.35 24.76 -5.65
C SER A 375 2.25 23.80 -4.47
N ALA A 376 1.30 22.86 -4.47
CA ALA A 376 1.15 21.88 -3.39
C ALA A 376 2.37 20.95 -3.34
N VAL A 377 2.80 20.39 -4.46
CA VAL A 377 3.97 19.49 -4.54
C VAL A 377 5.24 20.22 -4.12
N ASN A 378 5.50 21.41 -4.69
CA ASN A 378 6.69 22.19 -4.36
C ASN A 378 6.78 22.48 -2.86
N ASP A 379 5.68 22.93 -2.26
CA ASP A 379 5.64 23.23 -0.83
C ASP A 379 5.77 21.98 0.03
N ALA A 380 5.18 20.85 -0.36
CA ALA A 380 5.34 19.58 0.37
C ALA A 380 6.81 19.14 0.40
N VAL A 381 7.51 19.24 -0.75
CA VAL A 381 8.93 18.91 -0.85
C VAL A 381 9.78 19.83 0.01
N ILE A 382 9.51 21.15 -0.01
CA ILE A 382 10.23 22.11 0.84
C ILE A 382 9.99 21.80 2.31
N VAL A 383 8.74 21.61 2.72
CA VAL A 383 8.38 21.28 4.11
C VAL A 383 9.03 19.98 4.58
N ALA A 384 9.03 18.94 3.73
CA ALA A 384 9.71 17.69 4.05
C ALA A 384 11.22 17.86 4.19
N GLY A 385 11.83 18.72 3.35
CA GLY A 385 13.26 19.05 3.40
C GLY A 385 13.65 19.97 4.55
N ASP A 386 12.74 20.79 5.05
CA ASP A 386 12.96 21.66 6.21
C ASP A 386 13.06 20.86 7.54
N VAL A 387 12.45 19.66 7.60
CA VAL A 387 12.51 18.83 8.81
C VAL A 387 13.88 18.19 8.95
N GLU A 388 14.59 18.54 10.00
CA GLU A 388 15.88 17.94 10.34
C GLU A 388 15.69 16.66 11.15
N VAL A 389 16.30 15.57 10.68
CA VAL A 389 16.33 14.29 11.40
C VAL A 389 17.68 14.16 12.10
N ILE A 390 17.64 14.09 13.42
CA ILE A 390 18.83 14.04 14.28
C ILE A 390 18.99 12.61 14.80
N PHE A 391 20.19 12.09 14.72
CA PHE A 391 20.60 10.79 15.26
C PHE A 391 21.65 11.01 16.34
N ASP A 392 21.48 10.36 17.48
CA ASP A 392 22.47 10.29 18.55
C ASP A 392 23.19 8.93 18.54
#